data_ebb356838f38f2cb433f057a865e6456
#
_entry.id   ebb356838f38f2cb433f057a865e6456
#
_cell.length_a   1.000
_cell.length_b   1.000
_cell.length_c   1.000
_cell.angle_alpha   90.00
_cell.angle_beta   90.00
_cell.angle_gamma   90.00
#
_symmetry.space_group_name_H-M   'P 1'
#
loop_
_entity.id
_entity.type
_entity.pdbx_description
1 polymer ?
#
loop_
_entity_poly.entity_id
_entity_poly.type
_entity_poly.pdbx_seq_one_letter_code
_entity_poly.pdbx_strand_id
1 'polypeptide(L)'
;MPKKSKDGSGKIKRNYPDAFIENAGIVVQEKITDTLEKNYMPYAMSVIVSRALPEIDGFKPSHRKLLYTMYKQGLLTGKRTKSANVVGETMKLNPHGDDAIYETMVRLSRGNETLLHPYVDSKGNFGKSYSRDMAYAASRYTEVKLDPICNELFRDIDKDTVDFVPNYDNSTTEPTLFPTTFPTILVNANMGIAVSMASSVCPFNLAEVCETCIAYIKNPDHDIISTLKGPDFPGGGFMLYDEEEIKEIFRTGRGSIKLRSKYNYDKSANCIEITQIPYSTTIEAIIEKIIDLIKQGKIKEISYIRDETDLNGLKIAIDLKRGVDPEKLMNKLFKLTPLQDNYSCNFNILIGGVPRVMGIREILGEWVAFREECVKRRVYFDLNKNKPSSS
;
A
#
# COMPACT_ATOMS: atom_id res chain seq x y z
N MET A 1 16.81 56.66 15.27
CA MET A 1 17.44 55.66 14.38
C MET A 1 18.73 55.17 15.04
N PRO A 2 18.89 53.91 15.41
CA PRO A 2 20.12 53.41 16.00
C PRO A 2 21.19 53.21 14.92
N LYS A 3 22.44 53.61 15.21
CA LYS A 3 23.60 53.49 14.34
C LYS A 3 24.00 52.03 14.12
N LYS A 4 24.17 51.64 12.85
CA LYS A 4 24.73 50.35 12.47
C LYS A 4 26.22 50.30 12.78
N SER A 5 26.66 49.36 13.62
CA SER A 5 28.08 49.00 13.72
C SER A 5 28.37 47.84 12.79
N LYS A 6 29.39 47.97 11.95
CA LYS A 6 29.93 46.87 11.12
C LYS A 6 31.08 46.22 11.86
N ASP A 7 31.03 44.95 12.07
CA ASP A 7 32.20 44.19 12.45
C ASP A 7 32.89 43.64 11.18
N GLY A 8 34.18 43.33 11.29
CA GLY A 8 35.06 43.04 10.14
C GLY A 8 34.76 41.79 9.34
N SER A 9 33.63 41.08 9.57
CA SER A 9 33.19 39.91 8.85
C SER A 9 32.00 40.15 7.89
N GLY A 10 31.57 41.43 7.78
CA GLY A 10 30.48 41.79 6.85
C GLY A 10 29.08 41.28 7.24
N LYS A 11 28.88 40.66 8.39
CA LYS A 11 27.59 40.20 8.87
C LYS A 11 26.88 41.28 9.71
N ILE A 12 25.67 41.64 9.32
CA ILE A 12 24.82 42.58 10.05
C ILE A 12 24.36 41.91 11.34
N LYS A 13 24.89 42.34 12.50
CA LYS A 13 24.29 41.96 13.79
C LYS A 13 22.99 42.73 13.98
N ARG A 14 21.89 42.04 14.03
CA ARG A 14 20.60 42.60 14.48
C ARG A 14 20.59 42.56 16.01
N ASN A 15 20.74 43.69 16.66
CA ASN A 15 20.44 43.82 18.08
C ASN A 15 18.94 43.94 18.24
N TYR A 16 18.31 42.88 18.71
CA TYR A 16 16.96 42.95 19.27
C TYR A 16 17.08 43.56 20.68
N PRO A 17 16.19 44.50 21.07
CA PRO A 17 16.16 44.95 22.46
C PRO A 17 15.87 43.74 23.35
N ASP A 18 16.64 43.60 24.43
CA ASP A 18 16.34 42.61 25.48
C ASP A 18 14.96 42.94 26.06
N ALA A 19 13.93 42.30 25.51
CA ALA A 19 12.62 42.29 26.11
C ALA A 19 12.69 41.31 27.29
N PHE A 20 12.92 41.84 28.49
CA PHE A 20 12.77 41.10 29.72
C PHE A 20 11.29 40.69 29.86
N ILE A 21 10.98 39.44 29.53
CA ILE A 21 9.74 38.82 29.93
C ILE A 21 10.02 38.16 31.27
N GLU A 22 9.48 38.70 32.34
CA GLU A 22 9.52 38.07 33.66
C GLU A 22 8.93 36.63 33.52
N ASN A 23 9.73 35.63 33.88
CA ASN A 23 9.46 34.18 33.68
C ASN A 23 9.68 33.64 32.27
N ALA A 24 10.42 34.30 31.40
CA ALA A 24 10.95 33.67 30.21
C ALA A 24 11.91 32.55 30.60
N GLY A 25 11.70 31.36 30.07
CA GLY A 25 12.60 30.22 30.27
C GLY A 25 14.03 30.55 29.79
N ILE A 26 14.99 29.75 30.19
CA ILE A 26 16.40 29.90 29.77
C ILE A 26 16.48 29.64 28.25
N VAL A 27 16.95 30.66 27.51
CA VAL A 27 17.22 30.51 26.07
C VAL A 27 18.59 29.84 25.93
N VAL A 28 18.57 28.59 25.49
CA VAL A 28 19.79 27.85 25.19
C VAL A 28 20.03 27.88 23.67
N GLN A 29 21.24 28.27 23.27
CA GLN A 29 21.65 28.15 21.87
C GLN A 29 22.05 26.72 21.60
N GLU A 30 21.31 26.05 20.73
CA GLU A 30 21.57 24.68 20.28
C GLU A 30 21.81 24.67 18.78
N LYS A 31 22.69 23.78 18.29
CA LYS A 31 22.88 23.62 16.85
C LYS A 31 21.61 23.02 16.24
N ILE A 32 21.25 23.51 15.06
CA ILE A 32 20.06 22.98 14.34
C ILE A 32 20.15 21.47 14.09
N THR A 33 21.36 20.94 13.91
CA THR A 33 21.61 19.50 13.78
C THR A 33 21.21 18.74 15.04
N ASP A 34 21.59 19.25 16.21
CA ASP A 34 21.31 18.61 17.50
C ASP A 34 19.81 18.67 17.81
N THR A 35 19.16 19.78 17.46
CA THR A 35 17.70 19.92 17.57
C THR A 35 16.97 18.96 16.64
N LEU A 36 17.44 18.77 15.40
CA LEU A 36 16.88 17.81 14.45
C LEU A 36 17.05 16.38 14.94
N GLU A 37 18.22 16.01 15.45
CA GLU A 37 18.45 14.67 15.98
C GLU A 37 17.55 14.37 17.20
N LYS A 38 17.43 15.29 18.13
CA LYS A 38 16.64 15.08 19.35
C LYS A 38 15.14 15.10 19.14
N ASN A 39 14.64 15.97 18.27
CA ASN A 39 13.20 16.24 18.15
C ASN A 39 12.59 15.66 16.88
N TYR A 40 13.32 15.67 15.77
CA TYR A 40 12.79 15.25 14.48
C TYR A 40 13.07 13.79 14.14
N MET A 41 14.25 13.27 14.46
CA MET A 41 14.59 11.87 14.19
C MET A 41 13.66 10.87 14.90
N PRO A 42 13.29 11.04 16.18
CA PRO A 42 12.32 10.18 16.83
C PRO A 42 10.94 10.19 16.14
N TYR A 43 10.50 11.36 15.67
CA TYR A 43 9.26 11.47 14.89
C TYR A 43 9.36 10.76 13.55
N ALA A 44 10.44 11.00 12.80
CA ALA A 44 10.68 10.35 11.50
C ALA A 44 10.74 8.82 11.65
N MET A 45 11.47 8.31 12.64
CA MET A 45 11.53 6.88 12.95
C MET A 45 10.18 6.31 13.35
N SER A 46 9.40 7.04 14.13
CA SER A 46 8.03 6.65 14.52
C SER A 46 7.13 6.51 13.28
N VAL A 47 7.19 7.44 12.33
CA VAL A 47 6.41 7.37 11.09
C VAL A 47 6.85 6.17 10.23
N ILE A 48 8.15 5.91 10.13
CA ILE A 48 8.69 4.77 9.39
C ILE A 48 8.19 3.46 9.98
N VAL A 49 8.36 3.27 11.28
CA VAL A 49 8.06 2.00 11.97
C VAL A 49 6.55 1.80 12.16
N SER A 50 5.81 2.87 12.46
CA SER A 50 4.39 2.73 12.85
C SER A 50 3.38 3.01 11.75
N ARG A 51 3.77 3.60 10.62
CA ARG A 51 2.80 4.06 9.62
C ARG A 51 3.11 3.74 8.17
N ALA A 52 4.38 3.79 7.76
CA ALA A 52 4.73 3.85 6.34
C ALA A 52 5.13 2.52 5.73
N LEU A 53 5.90 1.70 6.44
CA LEU A 53 6.45 0.47 5.91
C LEU A 53 5.69 -0.76 6.40
N PRO A 54 5.48 -1.75 5.53
CA PRO A 54 4.95 -3.05 5.94
C PRO A 54 6.01 -3.85 6.67
N GLU A 55 5.57 -4.75 7.56
CA GLU A 55 6.41 -5.76 8.18
C GLU A 55 6.35 -7.07 7.38
N ILE A 56 7.08 -8.07 7.82
CA ILE A 56 7.22 -9.35 7.07
C ILE A 56 5.88 -10.09 6.89
N ASP A 57 4.91 -9.85 7.75
CA ASP A 57 3.55 -10.38 7.60
C ASP A 57 2.71 -9.68 6.51
N GLY A 58 3.27 -8.67 5.86
CA GLY A 58 2.63 -7.92 4.78
C GLY A 58 1.75 -6.76 5.23
N PHE A 59 1.73 -6.43 6.51
CA PHE A 59 0.82 -5.44 7.07
C PHE A 59 1.55 -4.29 7.73
N LYS A 60 0.93 -3.11 7.64
CA LYS A 60 1.22 -1.96 8.48
C LYS A 60 0.44 -2.11 9.79
N PRO A 61 0.85 -1.42 10.87
CA PRO A 61 0.11 -1.48 12.14
C PRO A 61 -1.38 -1.13 12.03
N SER A 62 -1.74 -0.13 11.23
CA SER A 62 -3.15 0.25 11.01
C SER A 62 -3.99 -0.88 10.39
N HIS A 63 -3.44 -1.58 9.41
CA HIS A 63 -4.08 -2.74 8.79
C HIS A 63 -4.26 -3.88 9.80
N ARG A 64 -3.22 -4.17 10.55
CA ARG A 64 -3.21 -5.26 11.53
C ARG A 64 -4.22 -5.03 12.64
N LYS A 65 -4.29 -3.81 13.16
CA LYS A 65 -5.26 -3.43 14.19
C LYS A 65 -6.70 -3.60 13.72
N LEU A 66 -7.01 -3.16 12.51
CA LEU A 66 -8.34 -3.31 11.91
C LEU A 66 -8.72 -4.78 11.72
N LEU A 67 -7.88 -5.55 11.07
CA LEU A 67 -8.15 -6.96 10.77
C LEU A 67 -8.24 -7.80 12.04
N TYR A 68 -7.40 -7.53 13.04
CA TYR A 68 -7.47 -8.22 14.34
C TYR A 68 -8.76 -7.89 15.09
N THR A 69 -9.20 -6.63 15.07
CA THR A 69 -10.49 -6.23 15.65
C THR A 69 -11.63 -7.01 14.99
N MET A 70 -11.65 -7.12 13.68
CA MET A 70 -12.66 -7.88 12.94
C MET A 70 -12.63 -9.38 13.29
N TYR A 71 -11.44 -9.93 13.46
CA TYR A 71 -11.27 -11.32 13.94
C TYR A 71 -11.85 -11.51 15.33
N LYS A 72 -11.58 -10.61 16.27
CA LYS A 72 -12.10 -10.66 17.66
C LYS A 72 -13.61 -10.48 17.73
N GLN A 73 -14.20 -9.77 16.76
CA GLN A 73 -15.66 -9.64 16.62
C GLN A 73 -16.33 -10.87 15.99
N GLY A 74 -15.57 -11.92 15.64
CA GLY A 74 -16.11 -13.13 15.02
C GLY A 74 -16.53 -12.96 13.57
N LEU A 75 -16.03 -11.94 12.87
CA LEU A 75 -16.40 -11.62 11.49
C LEU A 75 -15.74 -12.53 10.42
N LEU A 76 -14.98 -13.51 10.85
CA LEU A 76 -14.42 -14.52 9.95
C LEU A 76 -15.49 -15.53 9.50
N THR A 77 -16.42 -15.89 10.39
CA THR A 77 -17.45 -16.91 10.15
C THR A 77 -18.88 -16.37 10.27
N GLY A 78 -19.06 -15.19 10.79
CA GLY A 78 -20.37 -14.59 11.06
C GLY A 78 -21.00 -13.88 9.85
N LYS A 79 -22.10 -13.20 10.11
CA LYS A 79 -22.73 -12.30 9.14
C LYS A 79 -21.98 -10.97 9.10
N ARG A 80 -22.13 -10.23 7.98
CA ARG A 80 -21.63 -8.86 7.89
C ARG A 80 -22.23 -7.97 8.97
N THR A 81 -21.44 -7.05 9.47
CA THR A 81 -21.88 -5.98 10.39
C THR A 81 -21.68 -4.62 9.72
N LYS A 82 -22.29 -3.58 10.29
CA LYS A 82 -22.05 -2.21 9.82
C LYS A 82 -20.58 -1.84 9.97
N SER A 83 -20.03 -1.21 8.96
CA SER A 83 -18.65 -0.72 8.99
C SER A 83 -18.38 0.20 10.18
N ALA A 84 -19.36 1.03 10.54
CA ALA A 84 -19.27 1.91 11.71
C ALA A 84 -19.03 1.17 13.03
N ASN A 85 -19.59 -0.04 13.20
CA ASN A 85 -19.35 -0.86 14.40
C ASN A 85 -17.89 -1.34 14.46
N VAL A 86 -17.35 -1.75 13.34
CA VAL A 86 -15.93 -2.18 13.25
C VAL A 86 -15.00 -1.00 13.51
N VAL A 87 -15.29 0.15 12.93
CA VAL A 87 -14.50 1.38 13.14
C VAL A 87 -14.47 1.75 14.62
N GLY A 88 -15.63 1.77 15.28
CA GLY A 88 -15.74 2.08 16.71
C GLY A 88 -14.93 1.12 17.59
N GLU A 89 -15.00 -0.19 17.34
CA GLU A 89 -14.22 -1.17 18.11
C GLU A 89 -12.69 -1.05 17.81
N THR A 90 -12.32 -0.75 16.58
CA THR A 90 -10.91 -0.60 16.21
C THR A 90 -10.24 0.59 16.91
N MET A 91 -11.01 1.61 17.30
CA MET A 91 -10.49 2.76 18.04
C MET A 91 -9.87 2.39 19.39
N LYS A 92 -10.22 1.25 19.97
CA LYS A 92 -9.57 0.72 21.18
C LYS A 92 -8.10 0.35 20.96
N LEU A 93 -7.73 0.04 19.74
CA LEU A 93 -6.35 -0.30 19.33
C LEU A 93 -5.67 0.84 18.57
N ASN A 94 -6.45 1.66 17.88
CA ASN A 94 -5.95 2.74 17.02
C ASN A 94 -6.60 4.08 17.39
N PRO A 95 -5.91 4.97 18.13
CA PRO A 95 -6.47 6.24 18.58
C PRO A 95 -6.47 7.35 17.52
N HIS A 96 -6.14 7.04 16.27
CA HIS A 96 -5.92 8.04 15.19
C HIS A 96 -7.20 8.56 14.52
N GLY A 97 -8.38 8.30 15.07
CA GLY A 97 -9.64 8.79 14.53
C GLY A 97 -10.35 7.81 13.58
N ASP A 98 -11.65 7.95 13.52
CA ASP A 98 -12.56 7.07 12.82
C ASP A 98 -12.42 7.16 11.28
N ASP A 99 -12.19 8.34 10.72
CA ASP A 99 -12.02 8.52 9.29
C ASP A 99 -10.80 7.74 8.76
N ALA A 100 -9.66 7.83 9.46
CA ALA A 100 -8.44 7.11 9.07
C ALA A 100 -8.63 5.58 9.14
N ILE A 101 -9.37 5.09 10.14
CA ILE A 101 -9.68 3.67 10.27
C ILE A 101 -10.59 3.22 9.13
N TYR A 102 -11.61 4.01 8.80
CA TYR A 102 -12.52 3.67 7.72
C TYR A 102 -11.85 3.71 6.35
N GLU A 103 -10.99 4.70 6.09
CA GLU A 103 -10.17 4.74 4.87
C GLU A 103 -9.28 3.49 4.72
N THR A 104 -8.70 3.02 5.81
CA THR A 104 -7.95 1.76 5.83
C THR A 104 -8.84 0.58 5.45
N MET A 105 -10.03 0.50 6.03
CA MET A 105 -11.03 -0.53 5.70
C MET A 105 -11.41 -0.50 4.22
N VAL A 106 -11.65 0.69 3.68
CA VAL A 106 -11.97 0.89 2.26
C VAL A 106 -10.86 0.30 1.37
N ARG A 107 -9.61 0.62 1.65
CA ARG A 107 -8.47 0.09 0.88
C ARG A 107 -8.31 -1.42 0.95
N LEU A 108 -8.68 -2.04 2.05
CA LEU A 108 -8.62 -3.50 2.23
C LEU A 108 -9.87 -4.22 1.70
N SER A 109 -10.91 -3.49 1.29
CA SER A 109 -12.18 -4.03 0.83
C SER A 109 -12.12 -4.54 -0.61
N ARG A 110 -12.91 -5.58 -0.88
CA ARG A 110 -13.13 -6.08 -2.23
C ARG A 110 -13.75 -5.03 -3.14
N GLY A 111 -14.70 -4.26 -2.63
CA GLY A 111 -15.46 -3.27 -3.40
C GLY A 111 -14.61 -2.13 -3.95
N ASN A 112 -13.53 -1.77 -3.30
CA ASN A 112 -12.64 -0.69 -3.74
C ASN A 112 -11.68 -1.10 -4.87
N GLU A 113 -11.36 -2.37 -5.00
CA GLU A 113 -10.45 -2.93 -6.03
C GLU A 113 -9.00 -2.43 -5.94
N THR A 114 -8.55 -2.03 -4.75
CA THR A 114 -7.13 -1.67 -4.53
C THR A 114 -6.24 -2.91 -4.44
N LEU A 115 -6.74 -3.99 -3.85
CA LEU A 115 -5.97 -5.20 -3.60
C LEU A 115 -6.25 -6.29 -4.64
N LEU A 116 -5.22 -7.03 -4.99
CA LEU A 116 -5.33 -8.22 -5.83
C LEU A 116 -6.12 -9.33 -5.11
N HIS A 117 -5.85 -9.50 -3.81
CA HIS A 117 -6.54 -10.44 -2.93
C HIS A 117 -7.08 -9.70 -1.70
N PRO A 118 -8.32 -9.18 -1.75
CA PRO A 118 -8.91 -8.40 -0.67
C PRO A 118 -9.09 -9.20 0.62
N TYR A 119 -8.89 -8.55 1.76
CA TYR A 119 -9.08 -9.14 3.09
C TYR A 119 -10.43 -8.85 3.69
N VAL A 120 -11.12 -7.81 3.23
CA VAL A 120 -12.42 -7.40 3.72
C VAL A 120 -13.50 -7.69 2.67
N ASP A 121 -14.43 -8.56 3.02
CA ASP A 121 -15.64 -8.81 2.23
C ASP A 121 -16.65 -7.69 2.51
N SER A 122 -16.96 -6.92 1.49
CA SER A 122 -17.66 -5.66 1.57
C SER A 122 -19.01 -5.69 0.86
N LYS A 123 -20.00 -4.98 1.44
CA LYS A 123 -21.32 -4.74 0.84
C LYS A 123 -21.66 -3.26 0.91
N GLY A 124 -22.03 -2.69 -0.22
CA GLY A 124 -22.31 -1.27 -0.37
C GLY A 124 -21.28 -0.55 -1.22
N ASN A 125 -21.35 0.78 -1.22
CA ASN A 125 -20.45 1.60 -2.04
C ASN A 125 -19.12 1.89 -1.30
N PHE A 126 -18.06 1.25 -1.75
CA PHE A 126 -16.69 1.47 -1.26
C PHE A 126 -15.82 2.30 -2.21
N GLY A 127 -16.43 2.97 -3.18
CA GLY A 127 -15.69 3.69 -4.21
C GLY A 127 -14.91 2.76 -5.13
N LYS A 128 -14.03 3.33 -5.94
CA LYS A 128 -13.12 2.58 -6.82
C LYS A 128 -11.73 3.20 -6.82
N SER A 129 -10.70 2.39 -6.69
CA SER A 129 -9.31 2.84 -6.66
C SER A 129 -8.87 3.55 -7.95
N TYR A 130 -9.48 3.22 -9.07
CA TYR A 130 -9.18 3.79 -10.38
C TYR A 130 -9.87 5.13 -10.64
N SER A 131 -10.67 5.64 -9.70
CA SER A 131 -11.37 6.93 -9.85
C SER A 131 -11.25 7.77 -8.58
N ARG A 132 -10.85 9.04 -8.75
CA ARG A 132 -10.85 10.03 -7.65
C ARG A 132 -12.25 10.52 -7.30
N ASP A 133 -13.17 10.48 -8.27
CA ASP A 133 -14.52 11.05 -8.14
C ASP A 133 -15.55 10.03 -7.61
N MET A 134 -15.24 8.74 -7.67
CA MET A 134 -16.06 7.68 -7.09
C MET A 134 -15.80 7.55 -5.59
N ALA A 135 -16.41 8.42 -4.81
CA ALA A 135 -16.33 8.41 -3.36
C ALA A 135 -17.07 7.22 -2.75
N TYR A 136 -16.56 6.72 -1.63
CA TYR A 136 -17.23 5.70 -0.84
C TYR A 136 -18.35 6.30 0.01
N ALA A 137 -19.36 5.49 0.34
CA ALA A 137 -20.42 5.87 1.26
C ALA A 137 -19.91 5.95 2.70
N ALA A 138 -20.59 6.70 3.55
CA ALA A 138 -20.27 6.76 4.98
C ALA A 138 -20.38 5.38 5.63
N SER A 139 -19.58 5.16 6.68
CA SER A 139 -19.44 3.86 7.36
C SER A 139 -20.75 3.29 7.94
N ARG A 140 -21.72 4.15 8.20
CA ARG A 140 -23.06 3.74 8.67
C ARG A 140 -23.92 3.07 7.59
N TYR A 141 -23.57 3.23 6.30
CA TYR A 141 -24.32 2.67 5.17
C TYR A 141 -23.71 1.40 4.59
N THR A 142 -22.48 1.08 4.91
CA THR A 142 -21.76 -0.07 4.37
C THR A 142 -21.66 -1.20 5.40
N GLU A 143 -21.47 -2.42 4.91
CA GLU A 143 -21.36 -3.62 5.74
C GLU A 143 -20.12 -4.41 5.37
N VAL A 144 -19.50 -5.05 6.33
CA VAL A 144 -18.24 -5.79 6.17
C VAL A 144 -18.22 -7.07 7.00
N LYS A 145 -17.40 -8.01 6.52
CA LYS A 145 -16.87 -9.14 7.26
C LYS A 145 -15.48 -9.46 6.73
N LEU A 146 -14.78 -10.41 7.33
CA LEU A 146 -13.50 -10.88 6.83
C LEU A 146 -13.71 -11.83 5.63
N ASP A 147 -12.85 -11.67 4.62
CA ASP A 147 -12.77 -12.64 3.51
C ASP A 147 -12.21 -13.98 4.02
N PRO A 148 -12.62 -15.12 3.44
CA PRO A 148 -12.12 -16.45 3.85
C PRO A 148 -10.59 -16.58 3.81
N ILE A 149 -9.87 -15.83 2.98
CA ILE A 149 -8.41 -15.84 2.96
C ILE A 149 -7.80 -15.45 4.31
N CYS A 150 -8.53 -14.69 5.14
CA CYS A 150 -8.10 -14.28 6.46
C CYS A 150 -7.96 -15.46 7.43
N ASN A 151 -8.55 -16.63 7.15
CA ASN A 151 -8.24 -17.85 7.89
C ASN A 151 -6.72 -18.13 7.92
N GLU A 152 -6.03 -17.80 6.83
CA GLU A 152 -4.60 -18.03 6.69
C GLU A 152 -3.74 -16.93 7.35
N LEU A 153 -4.36 -15.83 7.79
CA LEU A 153 -3.69 -14.80 8.59
C LEU A 153 -3.73 -15.13 10.09
N PHE A 154 -4.84 -15.70 10.55
CA PHE A 154 -5.14 -15.89 11.98
C PHE A 154 -4.96 -17.34 12.46
N ARG A 155 -4.63 -18.28 11.57
CA ARG A 155 -4.44 -19.69 11.96
C ARG A 155 -3.43 -19.80 13.07
N ASP A 156 -3.84 -20.43 14.18
CA ASP A 156 -3.03 -20.63 15.35
C ASP A 156 -2.55 -19.36 16.09
N ILE A 157 -3.19 -18.20 15.86
CA ILE A 157 -2.83 -16.96 16.55
C ILE A 157 -2.97 -17.08 18.08
N ASP A 158 -3.89 -17.93 18.57
CA ASP A 158 -4.13 -18.15 19.99
C ASP A 158 -3.20 -19.22 20.62
N LYS A 159 -2.21 -19.69 19.86
CA LYS A 159 -1.24 -20.72 20.30
C LYS A 159 0.17 -20.15 20.53
N ASP A 160 0.27 -18.93 20.99
CA ASP A 160 1.54 -18.25 21.27
C ASP A 160 2.49 -18.21 20.07
N THR A 161 1.95 -18.19 18.86
CA THR A 161 2.73 -18.17 17.61
C THR A 161 3.41 -16.85 17.33
N VAL A 162 2.87 -15.75 17.85
CA VAL A 162 3.36 -14.38 17.72
C VAL A 162 3.31 -13.67 19.05
N ASP A 163 4.10 -12.60 19.19
CA ASP A 163 4.11 -11.78 20.39
C ASP A 163 2.90 -10.85 20.45
N PHE A 164 2.37 -10.65 21.65
CA PHE A 164 1.33 -9.68 21.96
C PHE A 164 1.91 -8.57 22.82
N VAL A 165 1.48 -7.36 22.58
CA VAL A 165 1.86 -6.18 23.37
C VAL A 165 0.61 -5.46 23.86
N PRO A 166 0.70 -4.71 24.99
CA PRO A 166 -0.40 -3.84 25.39
C PRO A 166 -0.75 -2.81 24.31
N ASN A 167 -2.04 -2.48 24.19
CA ASN A 167 -2.47 -1.35 23.38
C ASN A 167 -2.07 -0.01 24.02
N TYR A 168 -2.39 1.12 23.36
CA TYR A 168 -1.94 2.46 23.78
C TYR A 168 -2.36 2.87 25.21
N ASP A 169 -3.47 2.36 25.73
CA ASP A 169 -4.00 2.68 27.08
C ASP A 169 -3.87 1.52 28.08
N ASN A 170 -3.18 0.45 27.71
CA ASN A 170 -3.01 -0.79 28.50
C ASN A 170 -4.33 -1.50 28.89
N SER A 171 -5.43 -1.22 28.19
CA SER A 171 -6.71 -1.86 28.48
C SER A 171 -6.84 -3.26 27.89
N THR A 172 -6.09 -3.57 26.83
CA THR A 172 -6.08 -4.86 26.15
C THR A 172 -4.73 -5.11 25.49
N THR A 173 -4.59 -6.24 24.81
CA THR A 173 -3.38 -6.59 24.06
C THR A 173 -3.67 -6.75 22.57
N GLU A 174 -2.65 -6.55 21.75
CA GLU A 174 -2.70 -6.70 20.30
C GLU A 174 -1.48 -7.47 19.79
N PRO A 175 -1.62 -8.24 18.69
CA PRO A 175 -0.48 -8.95 18.11
C PRO A 175 0.48 -7.98 17.43
N THR A 176 1.78 -8.25 17.52
CA THR A 176 2.81 -7.50 16.83
C THR A 176 2.90 -7.87 15.34
N LEU A 177 2.59 -9.12 15.01
CA LEU A 177 2.54 -9.68 13.65
C LEU A 177 1.39 -10.68 13.56
N PHE A 178 0.94 -11.00 12.35
CA PHE A 178 0.06 -12.14 12.11
C PHE A 178 0.85 -13.39 11.75
N PRO A 179 0.48 -14.57 12.26
CA PRO A 179 1.15 -15.83 11.95
C PRO A 179 0.74 -16.35 10.56
N THR A 180 1.05 -15.59 9.51
CA THR A 180 0.62 -15.86 8.15
C THR A 180 1.14 -17.20 7.65
N THR A 181 0.30 -17.96 6.94
CA THR A 181 0.64 -19.29 6.43
C THR A 181 1.18 -19.27 5.01
N PHE A 182 1.19 -18.12 4.37
CA PHE A 182 1.77 -17.87 3.05
C PHE A 182 2.43 -16.48 3.02
N PRO A 183 3.33 -16.19 2.07
CA PRO A 183 4.05 -14.91 2.02
C PRO A 183 3.13 -13.73 1.61
N THR A 184 2.30 -13.28 2.53
CA THR A 184 1.32 -12.19 2.35
C THR A 184 1.94 -10.90 1.85
N ILE A 185 3.18 -10.62 2.23
CA ILE A 185 3.91 -9.41 1.79
C ILE A 185 4.05 -9.31 0.26
N LEU A 186 4.03 -10.44 -0.47
CA LEU A 186 4.16 -10.49 -1.92
C LEU A 186 2.82 -10.57 -2.66
N VAL A 187 1.72 -10.77 -1.97
CA VAL A 187 0.41 -11.08 -2.58
C VAL A 187 -0.40 -9.84 -2.91
N ASN A 188 -0.24 -8.77 -2.14
CA ASN A 188 -0.92 -7.49 -2.37
C ASN A 188 0.08 -6.35 -2.47
N ALA A 189 -0.29 -5.33 -3.25
CA ALA A 189 0.47 -4.09 -3.32
C ALA A 189 0.54 -3.41 -1.95
N ASN A 190 1.70 -2.86 -1.64
CA ASN A 190 1.89 -2.07 -0.45
C ASN A 190 2.66 -0.80 -0.81
N MET A 191 2.07 0.35 -0.53
CA MET A 191 2.69 1.65 -0.75
C MET A 191 2.73 2.44 0.54
N GLY A 192 3.85 3.10 0.79
CA GLY A 192 4.02 3.97 1.93
C GLY A 192 5.09 5.02 1.68
N ILE A 193 4.84 6.21 2.19
CA ILE A 193 5.77 7.34 2.13
C ILE A 193 6.08 7.77 3.55
N ALA A 194 7.37 7.76 3.89
CA ALA A 194 7.90 8.29 5.14
C ALA A 194 8.93 9.37 4.83
N VAL A 195 9.43 10.02 5.86
CA VAL A 195 10.51 10.99 5.71
C VAL A 195 11.77 10.27 5.25
N SER A 196 12.29 10.66 4.11
CA SER A 196 13.51 10.11 3.47
C SER A 196 13.44 8.64 3.08
N MET A 197 12.27 8.02 3.17
CA MET A 197 12.04 6.63 2.80
C MET A 197 10.70 6.42 2.13
N ALA A 198 10.64 5.48 1.21
CA ALA A 198 9.40 5.01 0.61
C ALA A 198 9.41 3.49 0.51
N SER A 199 8.22 2.91 0.46
CA SER A 199 8.00 1.51 0.13
C SER A 199 6.99 1.42 -1.00
N SER A 200 7.27 0.58 -1.97
CA SER A 200 6.33 0.24 -3.05
C SER A 200 6.57 -1.20 -3.45
N VAL A 201 5.79 -2.08 -2.86
CA VAL A 201 5.83 -3.52 -3.16
C VAL A 201 4.71 -3.82 -4.14
N CYS A 202 5.04 -4.38 -5.30
CA CYS A 202 4.04 -4.77 -6.27
C CYS A 202 3.36 -6.09 -5.87
N PRO A 203 2.11 -6.31 -6.31
CA PRO A 203 1.37 -7.52 -6.00
C PRO A 203 1.73 -8.65 -6.97
N PHE A 204 1.68 -9.89 -6.47
CA PHE A 204 1.93 -11.09 -7.28
C PHE A 204 0.76 -12.07 -7.15
N ASN A 205 0.59 -12.89 -8.16
CA ASN A 205 -0.41 -13.95 -8.15
C ASN A 205 -0.19 -14.91 -6.97
N LEU A 206 -1.25 -15.20 -6.23
CA LEU A 206 -1.18 -16.05 -5.02
C LEU A 206 -0.64 -17.44 -5.31
N ALA A 207 -1.09 -18.07 -6.39
CA ALA A 207 -0.63 -19.42 -6.76
C ALA A 207 0.86 -19.41 -7.13
N GLU A 208 1.32 -18.43 -7.90
CA GLU A 208 2.73 -18.28 -8.26
C GLU A 208 3.61 -17.99 -7.03
N VAL A 209 3.14 -17.17 -6.10
CA VAL A 209 3.86 -16.88 -4.83
C VAL A 209 4.01 -18.16 -4.01
N CYS A 210 2.94 -18.93 -3.83
CA CYS A 210 2.98 -20.18 -3.08
C CYS A 210 3.89 -21.22 -3.76
N GLU A 211 3.79 -21.37 -5.07
CA GLU A 211 4.64 -22.27 -5.85
C GLU A 211 6.12 -21.89 -5.74
N THR A 212 6.42 -20.61 -5.86
CA THR A 212 7.79 -20.09 -5.71
C THR A 212 8.33 -20.30 -4.30
N CYS A 213 7.50 -20.07 -3.28
CA CYS A 213 7.88 -20.30 -1.89
C CYS A 213 8.17 -21.77 -1.61
N ILE A 214 7.33 -22.68 -2.10
CA ILE A 214 7.55 -24.13 -1.98
C ILE A 214 8.86 -24.55 -2.65
N ALA A 215 9.08 -24.07 -3.87
CA ALA A 215 10.32 -24.35 -4.60
C ALA A 215 11.56 -23.81 -3.87
N TYR A 216 11.47 -22.60 -3.33
CA TYR A 216 12.54 -22.00 -2.53
C TYR A 216 12.85 -22.81 -1.26
N ILE A 217 11.83 -23.28 -0.53
CA ILE A 217 12.02 -24.12 0.65
C ILE A 217 12.76 -25.42 0.31
N LYS A 218 12.43 -26.04 -0.82
CA LYS A 218 13.09 -27.26 -1.31
C LYS A 218 14.51 -27.01 -1.80
N ASN A 219 14.74 -25.87 -2.43
CA ASN A 219 16.02 -25.46 -2.97
C ASN A 219 16.17 -23.92 -2.87
N PRO A 220 16.99 -23.41 -1.92
CA PRO A 220 17.21 -21.97 -1.79
C PRO A 220 17.82 -21.30 -3.04
N ASP A 221 18.43 -22.05 -3.94
CA ASP A 221 18.98 -21.56 -5.20
C ASP A 221 17.98 -21.66 -6.37
N HIS A 222 16.70 -21.97 -6.08
CA HIS A 222 15.64 -22.00 -7.09
C HIS A 222 15.63 -20.76 -7.96
N ASP A 223 15.51 -20.94 -9.27
CA ASP A 223 15.35 -19.84 -10.22
C ASP A 223 13.96 -19.19 -10.08
N ILE A 224 13.91 -18.04 -9.43
CA ILE A 224 12.66 -17.36 -9.07
C ILE A 224 11.79 -17.10 -10.28
N ILE A 225 12.36 -16.64 -11.38
CA ILE A 225 11.59 -16.27 -12.59
C ILE A 225 10.91 -17.47 -13.28
N SER A 226 11.37 -18.68 -12.99
CA SER A 226 10.74 -19.89 -13.53
C SER A 226 9.35 -20.14 -12.99
N THR A 227 9.05 -19.68 -11.79
CA THR A 227 7.76 -19.84 -11.09
C THR A 227 7.03 -18.53 -10.84
N LEU A 228 7.75 -17.40 -10.82
CA LEU A 228 7.20 -16.05 -10.62
C LEU A 228 7.60 -15.18 -11.81
N LYS A 229 6.71 -15.08 -12.79
CA LYS A 229 7.01 -14.42 -14.07
C LYS A 229 7.06 -12.90 -13.98
N GLY A 230 6.22 -12.32 -13.13
CA GLY A 230 6.06 -10.89 -12.95
C GLY A 230 4.86 -10.61 -12.06
N PRO A 231 4.63 -9.32 -11.71
CA PRO A 231 3.48 -8.94 -10.91
C PRO A 231 2.16 -9.04 -11.69
N ASP A 232 1.06 -9.22 -10.94
CA ASP A 232 -0.30 -9.04 -11.41
C ASP A 232 -0.90 -7.83 -10.71
N PHE A 233 -1.59 -6.97 -11.45
CA PHE A 233 -2.20 -5.77 -10.89
C PHE A 233 -3.72 -5.85 -10.84
N PRO A 234 -4.36 -5.35 -9.77
CA PRO A 234 -5.81 -5.17 -9.75
C PRO A 234 -6.28 -4.32 -10.93
N GLY A 235 -7.42 -4.66 -11.51
CA GLY A 235 -7.96 -3.95 -12.66
C GLY A 235 -7.36 -4.35 -14.01
N GLY A 236 -6.31 -5.13 -14.06
CA GLY A 236 -5.71 -5.65 -15.29
C GLY A 236 -4.80 -4.67 -16.03
N GLY A 237 -4.93 -4.65 -17.36
CA GLY A 237 -4.00 -3.95 -18.26
C GLY A 237 -2.94 -4.88 -18.82
N PHE A 238 -1.94 -4.28 -19.47
CA PHE A 238 -0.79 -4.98 -19.99
C PHE A 238 0.49 -4.50 -19.31
N MET A 239 1.42 -5.40 -19.11
CA MET A 239 2.78 -5.07 -18.74
C MET A 239 3.66 -5.18 -19.97
N LEU A 240 4.47 -4.15 -20.24
CA LEU A 240 5.52 -4.24 -21.23
C LEU A 240 6.66 -5.08 -20.63
N TYR A 241 6.66 -6.37 -20.96
CA TYR A 241 7.52 -7.34 -20.32
C TYR A 241 8.94 -7.27 -20.85
N ASP A 242 9.88 -6.95 -19.98
CA ASP A 242 11.32 -7.08 -20.19
C ASP A 242 11.87 -7.99 -19.09
N GLU A 243 12.28 -9.20 -19.49
CA GLU A 243 12.74 -10.22 -18.55
C GLU A 243 13.96 -9.76 -17.74
N GLU A 244 14.88 -9.04 -18.35
CA GLU A 244 16.09 -8.56 -17.67
C GLU A 244 15.76 -7.48 -16.63
N GLU A 245 14.83 -6.57 -16.93
CA GLU A 245 14.34 -5.59 -15.95
C GLU A 245 13.62 -6.28 -14.78
N ILE A 246 12.77 -7.27 -15.04
CA ILE A 246 12.09 -8.05 -14.01
C ILE A 246 13.09 -8.81 -13.14
N LYS A 247 14.09 -9.46 -13.74
CA LYS A 247 15.15 -10.14 -12.98
C LYS A 247 15.93 -9.18 -12.09
N GLU A 248 16.20 -7.96 -12.57
CA GLU A 248 16.89 -6.94 -11.78
C GLU A 248 16.04 -6.46 -10.59
N ILE A 249 14.74 -6.25 -10.80
CA ILE A 249 13.80 -5.92 -9.72
C ILE A 249 13.74 -7.07 -8.69
N PHE A 250 13.68 -8.31 -9.15
CA PHE A 250 13.64 -9.48 -8.27
C PHE A 250 14.95 -9.66 -7.48
N ARG A 251 16.08 -9.27 -8.06
CA ARG A 251 17.38 -9.34 -7.41
C ARG A 251 17.59 -8.23 -6.38
N THR A 252 17.20 -7.00 -6.71
CA THR A 252 17.53 -5.79 -5.92
C THR A 252 16.38 -5.25 -5.09
N GLY A 253 15.13 -5.56 -5.45
CA GLY A 253 13.94 -4.94 -4.89
C GLY A 253 13.66 -3.54 -5.42
N ARG A 254 14.36 -3.09 -6.46
CA ARG A 254 14.22 -1.75 -7.06
C ARG A 254 14.14 -1.84 -8.57
N GLY A 255 13.34 -0.96 -9.14
CA GLY A 255 13.21 -0.79 -10.58
C GLY A 255 11.84 -0.24 -10.95
N SER A 256 11.56 -0.23 -12.24
CA SER A 256 10.32 0.31 -12.77
C SER A 256 9.70 -0.65 -13.78
N ILE A 257 8.38 -0.77 -13.73
CA ILE A 257 7.60 -1.60 -14.64
C ILE A 257 6.68 -0.69 -15.45
N LYS A 258 6.65 -0.87 -16.76
CA LYS A 258 5.75 -0.12 -17.65
C LYS A 258 4.43 -0.86 -17.79
N LEU A 259 3.35 -0.16 -17.43
CA LEU A 259 1.97 -0.63 -17.54
C LEU A 259 1.26 0.10 -18.67
N ARG A 260 0.43 -0.62 -19.39
CA ARG A 260 -0.31 -0.08 -20.54
C ARG A 260 -1.76 -0.44 -20.46
N SER A 261 -2.64 0.50 -20.82
CA SER A 261 -4.08 0.33 -20.90
C SER A 261 -4.49 -0.72 -21.93
N LYS A 262 -5.61 -1.39 -21.66
CA LYS A 262 -6.31 -2.24 -22.63
C LYS A 262 -7.42 -1.45 -23.29
N TYR A 263 -7.52 -1.54 -24.61
CA TYR A 263 -8.53 -0.84 -25.38
C TYR A 263 -9.12 -1.69 -26.49
N ASN A 264 -10.31 -1.31 -26.95
CA ASN A 264 -10.96 -1.81 -28.15
C ASN A 264 -11.28 -0.63 -29.07
N TYR A 265 -11.28 -0.86 -30.36
CA TYR A 265 -11.78 0.08 -31.33
C TYR A 265 -13.16 -0.38 -31.87
N ASP A 266 -14.19 0.39 -31.57
CA ASP A 266 -15.51 0.21 -32.16
C ASP A 266 -15.58 0.91 -33.50
N LYS A 267 -15.46 0.14 -34.57
CA LYS A 267 -15.43 0.64 -35.93
C LYS A 267 -16.75 1.30 -36.35
N SER A 268 -17.89 0.82 -35.87
CA SER A 268 -19.20 1.36 -36.20
C SER A 268 -19.45 2.75 -35.60
N ALA A 269 -18.97 2.96 -34.39
CA ALA A 269 -19.07 4.25 -33.67
C ALA A 269 -17.85 5.17 -33.89
N ASN A 270 -16.80 4.69 -34.56
CA ASN A 270 -15.51 5.36 -34.68
C ASN A 270 -14.97 5.83 -33.32
N CYS A 271 -14.99 4.95 -32.35
CA CYS A 271 -14.70 5.21 -30.95
C CYS A 271 -13.68 4.23 -30.40
N ILE A 272 -12.66 4.73 -29.69
CA ILE A 272 -11.78 3.93 -28.88
C ILE A 272 -12.39 3.79 -27.49
N GLU A 273 -12.51 2.55 -27.02
CA GLU A 273 -13.01 2.22 -25.69
C GLU A 273 -11.87 1.68 -24.83
N ILE A 274 -11.48 2.42 -23.80
CA ILE A 274 -10.46 2.01 -22.83
C ILE A 274 -11.18 1.32 -21.69
N THR A 275 -10.85 0.05 -21.47
CA THR A 275 -11.54 -0.82 -20.49
C THR A 275 -10.67 -1.18 -19.28
N GLN A 276 -9.36 -1.05 -19.38
CA GLN A 276 -8.43 -1.25 -18.30
C GLN A 276 -7.34 -0.18 -18.37
N ILE A 277 -6.93 0.33 -17.23
CA ILE A 277 -5.91 1.38 -17.12
C ILE A 277 -4.78 0.93 -16.19
N PRO A 278 -3.58 1.53 -16.28
CA PRO A 278 -2.49 1.25 -15.35
C PRO A 278 -2.91 1.46 -13.89
N TYR A 279 -2.50 0.56 -13.03
CA TYR A 279 -2.77 0.61 -11.58
C TYR A 279 -2.24 1.90 -10.92
N SER A 280 -1.22 2.51 -11.51
CA SER A 280 -0.56 3.73 -11.04
C SER A 280 -1.31 5.03 -11.31
N THR A 281 -2.42 5.00 -12.05
CA THR A 281 -3.15 6.20 -12.48
C THR A 281 -4.66 6.09 -12.24
N THR A 282 -5.39 7.14 -12.55
CA THR A 282 -6.85 7.22 -12.44
C THR A 282 -7.48 7.66 -13.75
N ILE A 283 -8.79 7.40 -13.91
CA ILE A 283 -9.58 7.85 -15.06
C ILE A 283 -9.46 9.37 -15.24
N GLU A 284 -9.60 10.13 -14.17
CA GLU A 284 -9.59 11.59 -14.18
C GLU A 284 -8.22 12.13 -14.59
N ALA A 285 -7.13 11.54 -14.11
CA ALA A 285 -5.78 11.94 -14.51
C ALA A 285 -5.54 11.75 -16.01
N ILE A 286 -6.03 10.64 -16.57
CA ILE A 286 -5.94 10.36 -18.01
C ILE A 286 -6.74 11.36 -18.81
N ILE A 287 -8.02 11.57 -18.47
CA ILE A 287 -8.92 12.48 -19.18
C ILE A 287 -8.40 13.91 -19.12
N GLU A 288 -7.99 14.39 -17.95
CA GLU A 288 -7.41 15.72 -17.76
C GLU A 288 -6.18 15.94 -18.64
N LYS A 289 -5.31 14.95 -18.71
CA LYS A 289 -4.10 15.03 -19.53
C LYS A 289 -4.43 15.07 -21.03
N ILE A 290 -5.38 14.27 -21.49
CA ILE A 290 -5.81 14.27 -22.88
C ILE A 290 -6.44 15.60 -23.25
N ILE A 291 -7.32 16.12 -22.40
CA ILE A 291 -7.97 17.44 -22.62
C ILE A 291 -6.91 18.55 -22.67
N ASP A 292 -5.93 18.52 -21.80
CA ASP A 292 -4.83 19.49 -21.79
C ASP A 292 -4.02 19.44 -23.09
N LEU A 293 -3.70 18.24 -23.59
CA LEU A 293 -3.01 18.08 -24.88
C LEU A 293 -3.84 18.55 -26.07
N ILE A 294 -5.16 18.39 -26.04
CA ILE A 294 -6.08 18.92 -27.06
C ILE A 294 -6.05 20.45 -27.03
N LYS A 295 -6.12 21.06 -25.85
CA LYS A 295 -6.04 22.52 -25.69
C LYS A 295 -4.73 23.11 -26.18
N GLN A 296 -3.62 22.38 -26.00
CA GLN A 296 -2.30 22.77 -26.47
C GLN A 296 -2.09 22.54 -27.99
N GLY A 297 -3.07 21.95 -28.66
CA GLY A 297 -2.99 21.61 -30.08
C GLY A 297 -2.05 20.45 -30.41
N LYS A 298 -1.58 19.69 -29.42
CA LYS A 298 -0.72 18.51 -29.61
C LYS A 298 -1.48 17.29 -30.09
N ILE A 299 -2.78 17.20 -29.77
CA ILE A 299 -3.71 16.16 -30.22
C ILE A 299 -4.86 16.82 -30.94
N LYS A 300 -5.05 16.48 -32.22
CA LYS A 300 -6.10 17.02 -33.08
C LYS A 300 -7.07 15.96 -33.61
N GLU A 301 -6.77 14.70 -33.34
CA GLU A 301 -7.46 13.52 -33.86
C GLU A 301 -8.73 13.17 -33.07
N ILE A 302 -8.91 13.74 -31.89
CA ILE A 302 -10.02 13.44 -30.98
C ILE A 302 -11.13 14.47 -31.14
N SER A 303 -12.35 14.02 -31.36
CA SER A 303 -13.53 14.90 -31.40
C SER A 303 -14.16 15.08 -30.02
N TYR A 304 -14.23 14.04 -29.22
CA TYR A 304 -14.80 14.06 -27.87
C TYR A 304 -14.23 12.93 -27.00
N ILE A 305 -14.12 13.18 -25.71
CA ILE A 305 -13.72 12.20 -24.71
C ILE A 305 -14.67 12.25 -23.51
N ARG A 306 -15.08 11.08 -22.99
CA ARG A 306 -15.99 10.98 -21.86
C ARG A 306 -15.69 9.75 -21.01
N ASP A 307 -16.07 9.83 -19.75
CA ASP A 307 -16.09 8.70 -18.82
C ASP A 307 -17.47 8.01 -18.92
N GLU A 308 -17.49 6.78 -19.38
CA GLU A 308 -18.69 5.93 -19.48
C GLU A 308 -18.64 4.77 -18.46
N THR A 309 -17.85 4.88 -17.42
CA THR A 309 -17.75 3.87 -16.37
C THR A 309 -19.11 3.69 -15.68
N ASP A 310 -19.54 2.46 -15.58
CA ASP A 310 -20.80 2.04 -14.97
C ASP A 310 -20.64 0.76 -14.14
N LEU A 311 -21.76 0.10 -13.82
CA LEU A 311 -21.77 -1.18 -13.08
C LEU A 311 -21.09 -2.33 -13.83
N ASN A 312 -20.90 -2.23 -15.16
CA ASN A 312 -20.19 -3.21 -15.96
C ASN A 312 -18.67 -3.04 -15.92
N GLY A 313 -18.18 -1.96 -15.35
CA GLY A 313 -16.77 -1.68 -15.17
C GLY A 313 -16.29 -0.37 -15.76
N LEU A 314 -14.99 -0.16 -15.71
CA LEU A 314 -14.30 1.00 -16.23
C LEU A 314 -14.44 1.10 -17.75
N LYS A 315 -14.80 2.30 -18.25
CA LYS A 315 -14.82 2.61 -19.66
C LYS A 315 -14.55 4.10 -19.90
N ILE A 316 -13.49 4.40 -20.64
CA ILE A 316 -13.23 5.72 -21.20
C ILE A 316 -13.50 5.65 -22.70
N ALA A 317 -14.40 6.48 -23.21
CA ALA A 317 -14.75 6.54 -24.61
C ALA A 317 -14.09 7.73 -25.30
N ILE A 318 -13.36 7.48 -26.36
CA ILE A 318 -12.65 8.49 -27.15
C ILE A 318 -13.20 8.45 -28.57
N ASP A 319 -14.00 9.45 -28.93
CA ASP A 319 -14.54 9.61 -30.27
C ASP A 319 -13.48 10.23 -31.20
N LEU A 320 -13.25 9.61 -32.33
CA LEU A 320 -12.25 10.01 -33.30
C LEU A 320 -12.85 10.91 -34.37
N LYS A 321 -12.02 11.82 -34.87
CA LYS A 321 -12.33 12.54 -36.12
C LYS A 321 -12.28 11.59 -37.33
N ARG A 322 -12.96 11.97 -38.40
CA ARG A 322 -12.99 11.18 -39.63
C ARG A 322 -11.59 10.98 -40.20
N GLY A 323 -11.27 9.74 -40.62
CA GLY A 323 -10.02 9.41 -41.26
C GLY A 323 -8.83 9.19 -40.33
N VAL A 324 -9.03 9.19 -39.01
CA VAL A 324 -7.99 8.95 -38.03
C VAL A 324 -7.73 7.44 -37.92
N ASP A 325 -6.43 7.07 -37.93
CA ASP A 325 -5.99 5.72 -37.64
C ASP A 325 -5.97 5.52 -36.10
N PRO A 326 -6.82 4.64 -35.55
CA PRO A 326 -6.90 4.45 -34.10
C PRO A 326 -5.61 3.92 -33.50
N GLU A 327 -4.89 3.04 -34.18
CA GLU A 327 -3.65 2.48 -33.66
C GLU A 327 -2.53 3.53 -33.56
N LYS A 328 -2.41 4.41 -34.55
CA LYS A 328 -1.46 5.53 -34.53
C LYS A 328 -1.78 6.52 -33.42
N LEU A 329 -3.06 6.83 -33.23
CA LEU A 329 -3.50 7.69 -32.13
C LEU A 329 -3.17 7.05 -30.77
N MET A 330 -3.47 5.78 -30.58
CA MET A 330 -3.16 5.10 -29.33
C MET A 330 -1.65 5.07 -29.04
N ASN A 331 -0.82 4.85 -30.04
CA ASN A 331 0.65 4.91 -29.87
C ASN A 331 1.11 6.31 -29.43
N LYS A 332 0.48 7.35 -29.92
CA LYS A 332 0.73 8.74 -29.52
C LYS A 332 0.26 8.99 -28.08
N LEU A 333 -0.91 8.50 -27.71
CA LEU A 333 -1.47 8.62 -26.35
C LEU A 333 -0.66 7.87 -25.33
N PHE A 334 -0.12 6.69 -25.66
CA PHE A 334 0.79 5.94 -24.78
C PHE A 334 2.07 6.70 -24.47
N LYS A 335 2.58 7.49 -25.40
CA LYS A 335 3.77 8.32 -25.17
C LYS A 335 3.51 9.59 -24.36
N LEU A 336 2.33 10.17 -24.48
CA LEU A 336 2.02 11.52 -23.99
C LEU A 336 1.13 11.53 -22.72
N THR A 337 0.53 10.41 -22.37
CA THR A 337 -0.47 10.35 -21.30
C THR A 337 -0.23 9.15 -20.37
N PRO A 338 -0.87 9.11 -19.18
CA PRO A 338 -0.81 7.96 -18.28
C PRO A 338 -1.56 6.71 -18.77
N LEU A 339 -2.08 6.68 -20.00
CA LEU A 339 -2.54 5.43 -20.62
C LEU A 339 -1.42 4.38 -20.73
N GLN A 340 -0.17 4.81 -20.75
CA GLN A 340 1.00 4.03 -20.40
C GLN A 340 1.71 4.75 -19.27
N ASP A 341 1.99 4.04 -18.19
CA ASP A 341 2.57 4.64 -17.00
C ASP A 341 3.58 3.69 -16.34
N ASN A 342 4.44 4.26 -15.52
CA ASN A 342 5.46 3.49 -14.80
C ASN A 342 4.97 3.18 -13.38
N TYR A 343 5.13 1.93 -12.97
CA TYR A 343 5.03 1.52 -11.58
C TYR A 343 6.43 1.35 -11.00
N SER A 344 6.80 2.23 -10.08
CA SER A 344 8.11 2.18 -9.43
C SER A 344 8.09 1.17 -8.29
N CYS A 345 9.03 0.24 -8.31
CA CYS A 345 9.23 -0.77 -7.27
C CYS A 345 10.32 -0.33 -6.29
N ASN A 346 10.04 -0.47 -5.02
CA ASN A 346 10.99 -0.30 -3.92
C ASN A 346 10.55 -1.21 -2.78
N PHE A 347 11.07 -2.43 -2.74
CA PHE A 347 10.66 -3.46 -1.77
C PHE A 347 11.30 -3.21 -0.41
N ASN A 348 10.94 -2.10 0.19
CA ASN A 348 11.41 -1.67 1.50
C ASN A 348 10.47 -2.18 2.59
N ILE A 349 10.96 -3.09 3.42
CA ILE A 349 10.19 -3.85 4.40
C ILE A 349 10.88 -3.76 5.74
N LEU A 350 10.09 -3.65 6.83
CA LEU A 350 10.61 -3.71 8.19
C LEU A 350 10.90 -5.15 8.59
N ILE A 351 12.15 -5.40 8.94
CA ILE A 351 12.60 -6.66 9.51
C ILE A 351 13.14 -6.38 10.91
N GLY A 352 12.41 -6.86 11.94
CA GLY A 352 12.79 -6.57 13.32
C GLY A 352 12.83 -5.05 13.63
N GLY A 353 11.96 -4.26 13.02
CA GLY A 353 11.91 -2.80 13.18
C GLY A 353 12.95 -2.02 12.35
N VAL A 354 13.74 -2.70 11.51
CA VAL A 354 14.76 -2.06 10.66
C VAL A 354 14.32 -2.10 9.20
N PRO A 355 14.27 -0.95 8.50
CA PRO A 355 13.96 -0.89 7.08
C PRO A 355 15.05 -1.55 6.24
N ARG A 356 14.65 -2.48 5.35
CA ARG A 356 15.56 -3.16 4.41
C ARG A 356 14.93 -3.24 3.04
N VAL A 357 15.66 -2.80 2.02
CA VAL A 357 15.28 -3.03 0.62
C VAL A 357 15.84 -4.38 0.20
N MET A 358 14.94 -5.29 -0.21
CA MET A 358 15.30 -6.67 -0.47
C MET A 358 14.71 -7.15 -1.80
N GLY A 359 15.44 -8.04 -2.47
CA GLY A 359 14.92 -8.80 -3.60
C GLY A 359 13.97 -9.91 -3.16
N ILE A 360 13.33 -10.57 -4.11
CA ILE A 360 12.32 -11.62 -3.84
C ILE A 360 12.91 -12.77 -3.02
N ARG A 361 14.10 -13.25 -3.36
CA ARG A 361 14.77 -14.35 -2.63
C ARG A 361 15.02 -14.01 -1.17
N GLU A 362 15.48 -12.82 -0.89
CA GLU A 362 15.71 -12.35 0.49
C GLU A 362 14.40 -12.23 1.26
N ILE A 363 13.34 -11.69 0.62
CA ILE A 363 12.00 -11.61 1.23
C ILE A 363 11.47 -12.99 1.57
N LEU A 364 11.59 -13.96 0.66
CA LEU A 364 11.19 -15.35 0.92
C LEU A 364 11.99 -15.96 2.06
N GLY A 365 13.31 -15.72 2.12
CA GLY A 365 14.15 -16.17 3.22
C GLY A 365 13.71 -15.63 4.57
N GLU A 366 13.43 -14.34 4.67
CA GLU A 366 12.94 -13.70 5.89
C GLU A 366 11.54 -14.21 6.28
N TRP A 367 10.66 -14.38 5.33
CA TRP A 367 9.33 -14.91 5.60
C TRP A 367 9.36 -16.36 6.06
N VAL A 368 10.17 -17.21 5.42
CA VAL A 368 10.32 -18.62 5.81
C VAL A 368 10.89 -18.74 7.23
N ALA A 369 11.90 -17.94 7.58
CA ALA A 369 12.44 -17.89 8.93
C ALA A 369 11.38 -17.48 9.97
N PHE A 370 10.57 -16.47 9.64
CA PHE A 370 9.43 -16.04 10.46
C PHE A 370 8.39 -17.17 10.61
N ARG A 371 8.04 -17.85 9.52
CA ARG A 371 7.07 -18.95 9.55
C ARG A 371 7.57 -20.14 10.34
N GLU A 372 8.82 -20.49 10.21
CA GLU A 372 9.45 -21.55 11.03
C GLU A 372 9.31 -21.26 12.52
N GLU A 373 9.55 -20.03 12.94
CA GLU A 373 9.39 -19.63 14.34
C GLU A 373 7.94 -19.76 14.81
N CYS A 374 6.97 -19.35 13.99
CA CYS A 374 5.55 -19.55 14.28
C CYS A 374 5.19 -21.03 14.47
N VAL A 375 5.70 -21.91 13.60
CA VAL A 375 5.47 -23.37 13.67
C VAL A 375 6.10 -23.96 14.92
N LYS A 376 7.35 -23.59 15.25
CA LYS A 376 8.03 -24.05 16.48
C LYS A 376 7.25 -23.64 17.73
N ARG A 377 6.79 -22.39 17.79
CA ARG A 377 6.01 -21.87 18.93
C ARG A 377 4.67 -22.59 19.06
N ARG A 378 3.97 -22.86 17.95
CA ARG A 378 2.74 -23.66 17.95
C ARG A 378 2.96 -25.07 18.51
N VAL A 379 3.97 -25.78 18.00
CA VAL A 379 4.30 -27.14 18.46
C VAL A 379 4.61 -27.15 19.94
N TYR A 380 5.39 -26.19 20.41
CA TYR A 380 5.73 -26.06 21.83
C TYR A 380 4.49 -25.80 22.71
N PHE A 381 3.58 -24.95 22.23
CA PHE A 381 2.31 -24.68 22.90
C PHE A 381 1.47 -25.96 23.02
N ASP A 382 1.31 -26.70 21.93
CA ASP A 382 0.52 -27.94 21.91
C ASP A 382 1.14 -29.02 22.80
N LEU A 383 2.47 -29.15 22.83
CA LEU A 383 3.18 -30.08 23.70
C LEU A 383 2.98 -29.76 25.20
N ASN A 384 3.05 -28.48 25.56
CA ASN A 384 2.86 -28.07 26.96
C ASN A 384 1.41 -28.23 27.41
N LYS A 385 0.43 -28.01 26.55
CA LYS A 385 -0.98 -28.21 26.86
C LYS A 385 -1.32 -29.68 27.13
N ASN A 386 -0.59 -30.59 26.48
CA ASN A 386 -0.81 -32.03 26.60
C ASN A 386 0.05 -32.72 27.69
N LYS A 387 0.87 -31.97 28.41
CA LYS A 387 1.56 -32.52 29.58
C LYS A 387 0.53 -32.81 30.70
N PRO A 388 0.46 -34.03 31.21
CA PRO A 388 -0.40 -34.29 32.37
C PRO A 388 0.06 -33.38 33.52
N SER A 389 -0.87 -32.73 34.18
CA SER A 389 -0.59 -32.02 35.42
C SER A 389 0.07 -33.00 36.38
N SER A 390 1.35 -32.82 36.62
CA SER A 390 2.03 -33.53 37.70
C SER A 390 1.38 -33.06 38.99
N SER A 391 0.49 -33.91 39.53
CA SER A 391 -0.06 -33.79 40.88
C SER A 391 1.07 -33.90 41.91
#